data_9499ab4b2cb74358d8c596158232e0d1
#
_entry.id   9499ab4b2cb74358d8c596158232e0d1
#
_cell.length_a   1.000
_cell.length_b   1.000
_cell.length_c   1.000
_cell.angle_alpha   90.00
_cell.angle_beta   90.00
_cell.angle_gamma   90.00
#
_symmetry.space_group_name_H-M   'P 1'
#
loop_
_entity.id
_entity.type
_entity.pdbx_description
1 polymer ?
#
loop_
_entity_poly.entity_id
_entity_poly.type
_entity_poly.pdbx_seq_one_letter_code
_entity_poly.pdbx_strand_id
1 'polypeptide(L)'
;MRDLFQEYGRQISDSALSYVYDLFEGHTYYVHNTLHNVFAYNSPEVEITKEIIDKTVCDILQEREHSFLTQLSLLNYAQKETLIAIAKDVKAYEITSVAFVKKHSLQSPSSVQNAVRHLLKLQMITYNIAGNTKVYSISDRFLGMWIAKKY
;
A
#
# COMPACT_ATOMS: atom_id res chain seq x y z
N MET A 1 -12.00 -13.59 13.45
CA MET A 1 -12.00 -13.76 11.98
C MET A 1 -12.00 -15.23 11.54
N ARG A 2 -11.12 -16.08 12.08
CA ARG A 2 -11.14 -17.51 11.77
C ARG A 2 -12.49 -18.14 12.08
N ASP A 3 -13.06 -17.86 13.24
CA ASP A 3 -14.36 -18.37 13.69
C ASP A 3 -15.46 -17.99 12.70
N LEU A 4 -15.39 -16.78 12.12
CA LEU A 4 -16.34 -16.30 11.10
C LEU A 4 -16.26 -17.14 9.81
N PHE A 5 -15.05 -17.48 9.34
CA PHE A 5 -14.90 -18.38 8.19
C PHE A 5 -15.45 -19.77 8.47
N GLN A 6 -15.19 -20.31 9.66
CA GLN A 6 -15.69 -21.63 10.09
C GLN A 6 -17.22 -21.65 10.24
N GLU A 7 -17.81 -20.57 10.79
CA GLU A 7 -19.26 -20.44 10.96
C GLU A 7 -20.02 -20.51 9.61
N TYR A 8 -19.37 -20.02 8.53
CA TYR A 8 -19.92 -20.11 7.18
C TYR A 8 -19.37 -21.29 6.36
N GLY A 9 -18.80 -22.30 7.03
CA GLY A 9 -18.32 -23.53 6.38
C GLY A 9 -17.10 -23.34 5.47
N ARG A 10 -16.34 -22.25 5.65
CA ARG A 10 -15.17 -21.92 4.82
C ARG A 10 -13.87 -22.27 5.54
N GLN A 11 -12.87 -22.68 4.77
CA GLN A 11 -11.55 -23.02 5.28
C GLN A 11 -10.53 -21.97 4.91
N ILE A 12 -9.81 -21.46 5.90
CA ILE A 12 -8.64 -20.60 5.73
C ILE A 12 -7.50 -21.12 6.59
N SER A 13 -6.33 -21.28 5.99
CA SER A 13 -5.16 -21.75 6.73
C SER A 13 -4.61 -20.66 7.67
N ASP A 14 -3.98 -21.10 8.78
CA ASP A 14 -3.33 -20.16 9.69
C ASP A 14 -2.23 -19.36 9.00
N SER A 15 -1.52 -19.99 8.06
CA SER A 15 -0.50 -19.32 7.25
C SER A 15 -1.08 -18.24 6.34
N ALA A 16 -2.29 -18.43 5.79
CA ALA A 16 -2.96 -17.43 4.99
C ALA A 16 -3.48 -16.26 5.83
N LEU A 17 -4.01 -16.54 7.04
CA LEU A 17 -4.41 -15.47 7.98
C LEU A 17 -3.21 -14.62 8.44
N SER A 18 -2.11 -15.27 8.83
CA SER A 18 -0.88 -14.57 9.20
C SER A 18 -0.35 -13.74 8.02
N TYR A 19 -0.36 -14.31 6.82
CA TYR A 19 0.11 -13.65 5.61
C TYR A 19 -0.65 -12.34 5.33
N VAL A 20 -1.99 -12.36 5.34
CA VAL A 20 -2.77 -11.14 5.08
C VAL A 20 -2.57 -10.09 6.19
N TYR A 21 -2.40 -10.54 7.43
CA TYR A 21 -2.10 -9.64 8.54
C TYR A 21 -0.74 -8.94 8.36
N ASP A 22 0.30 -9.72 8.04
CA ASP A 22 1.66 -9.21 7.83
C ASP A 22 1.74 -8.31 6.57
N LEU A 23 1.04 -8.68 5.49
CA LEU A 23 0.98 -7.90 4.24
C LEU A 23 0.53 -6.44 4.47
N PHE A 24 -0.37 -6.23 5.41
CA PHE A 24 -0.90 -4.91 5.75
C PHE A 24 -0.40 -4.39 7.12
N GLU A 25 0.63 -5.01 7.71
CA GLU A 25 1.18 -4.62 9.02
C GLU A 25 0.09 -4.49 10.11
N GLY A 26 -0.91 -5.36 10.10
CA GLY A 26 -2.03 -5.37 11.04
C GLY A 26 -3.06 -4.24 10.85
N HIS A 27 -2.98 -3.45 9.77
CA HIS A 27 -3.99 -2.43 9.49
C HIS A 27 -5.36 -3.05 9.20
N THR A 28 -6.23 -3.00 10.18
CA THR A 28 -7.53 -3.68 10.24
C THR A 28 -8.38 -3.46 8.99
N TYR A 29 -8.45 -2.23 8.47
CA TYR A 29 -9.24 -1.92 7.28
C TYR A 29 -8.83 -2.74 6.07
N TYR A 30 -7.52 -2.81 5.77
CA TYR A 30 -7.02 -3.54 4.58
C TYR A 30 -7.12 -5.04 4.74
N VAL A 31 -6.83 -5.55 5.94
CA VAL A 31 -7.01 -6.97 6.30
C VAL A 31 -8.48 -7.37 6.11
N HIS A 32 -9.42 -6.61 6.69
CA HIS A 32 -10.85 -6.87 6.56
C HIS A 32 -11.35 -6.77 5.13
N ASN A 33 -10.95 -5.72 4.40
CA ASN A 33 -11.36 -5.53 3.01
C ASN A 33 -10.89 -6.69 2.13
N THR A 34 -9.64 -7.12 2.28
CA THR A 34 -9.10 -8.27 1.53
C THR A 34 -9.84 -9.56 1.88
N LEU A 35 -9.99 -9.87 3.17
CA LEU A 35 -10.68 -11.08 3.60
C LEU A 35 -12.17 -11.09 3.22
N HIS A 36 -12.83 -9.93 3.24
CA HIS A 36 -14.20 -9.79 2.75
C HIS A 36 -14.30 -10.15 1.25
N ASN A 37 -13.40 -9.64 0.42
CA ASN A 37 -13.36 -9.96 -1.00
C ASN A 37 -13.01 -11.44 -1.24
N VAL A 38 -12.04 -11.98 -0.52
CA VAL A 38 -11.73 -13.42 -0.54
C VAL A 38 -12.99 -14.24 -0.22
N PHE A 39 -13.73 -13.84 0.81
CA PHE A 39 -14.96 -14.51 1.21
C PHE A 39 -16.06 -14.40 0.14
N ALA A 40 -16.24 -13.23 -0.47
CA ALA A 40 -17.32 -12.97 -1.41
C ALA A 40 -17.12 -13.65 -2.78
N TYR A 41 -15.86 -13.74 -3.24
CA TYR A 41 -15.57 -14.15 -4.62
C TYR A 41 -15.03 -15.58 -4.76
N ASN A 42 -14.85 -16.34 -3.67
CA ASN A 42 -14.44 -17.73 -3.74
C ASN A 42 -15.57 -18.68 -3.29
N SER A 43 -15.60 -19.87 -3.88
CA SER A 43 -16.54 -20.92 -3.48
C SER A 43 -16.26 -21.41 -2.05
N PRO A 44 -17.29 -21.82 -1.28
CA PRO A 44 -17.11 -22.30 0.09
C PRO A 44 -16.16 -23.50 0.22
N GLU A 45 -16.08 -24.36 -0.80
CA GLU A 45 -15.28 -25.59 -0.80
C GLU A 45 -13.79 -25.31 -1.04
N VAL A 46 -13.42 -24.07 -1.46
CA VAL A 46 -12.04 -23.72 -1.76
C VAL A 46 -11.32 -23.30 -0.47
N GLU A 47 -10.23 -24.01 -0.15
CA GLU A 47 -9.32 -23.58 0.90
C GLU A 47 -8.60 -22.28 0.50
N ILE A 48 -8.66 -21.28 1.38
CA ILE A 48 -8.02 -19.99 1.13
C ILE A 48 -6.53 -20.09 1.41
N THR A 49 -5.75 -19.90 0.34
CA THR A 49 -4.28 -19.91 0.36
C THR A 49 -3.71 -18.51 0.13
N LYS A 50 -2.37 -18.38 0.25
CA LYS A 50 -1.67 -17.12 -0.04
C LYS A 50 -1.88 -16.66 -1.48
N GLU A 51 -1.87 -17.58 -2.43
CA GLU A 51 -2.05 -17.31 -3.86
C GLU A 51 -3.45 -16.71 -4.13
N ILE A 52 -4.47 -17.19 -3.43
CA ILE A 52 -5.83 -16.62 -3.52
C ILE A 52 -5.86 -15.21 -2.93
N ILE A 53 -5.15 -14.97 -1.82
CA ILE A 53 -5.03 -13.64 -1.24
C ILE A 53 -4.32 -12.69 -2.21
N ASP A 54 -3.19 -13.10 -2.79
CA ASP A 54 -2.44 -12.28 -3.75
C ASP A 54 -3.26 -11.95 -4.99
N LYS A 55 -3.98 -12.94 -5.53
CA LYS A 55 -4.92 -12.72 -6.63
C LYS A 55 -6.00 -11.71 -6.24
N THR A 56 -6.63 -11.89 -5.09
CA THR A 56 -7.68 -10.98 -4.60
C THR A 56 -7.15 -9.56 -4.43
N VAL A 57 -5.94 -9.39 -3.89
CA VAL A 57 -5.30 -8.06 -3.80
C VAL A 57 -5.09 -7.47 -5.19
N CYS A 58 -4.60 -8.26 -6.17
CA CYS A 58 -4.44 -7.79 -7.54
C CYS A 58 -5.77 -7.33 -8.14
N ASP A 59 -6.85 -8.08 -7.94
CA ASP A 59 -8.19 -7.74 -8.42
C ASP A 59 -8.69 -6.42 -7.79
N ILE A 60 -8.52 -6.24 -6.48
CA ILE A 60 -8.83 -4.99 -5.76
C ILE A 60 -8.04 -3.79 -6.35
N LEU A 61 -6.74 -3.97 -6.62
CA LEU A 61 -5.91 -2.91 -7.20
C LEU A 61 -6.38 -2.54 -8.60
N GLN A 62 -6.78 -3.52 -9.40
CA GLN A 62 -7.29 -3.32 -10.76
C GLN A 62 -8.64 -2.59 -10.75
N GLU A 63 -9.56 -2.98 -9.88
CA GLU A 63 -10.85 -2.30 -9.72
C GLU A 63 -10.70 -0.84 -9.32
N ARG A 64 -9.70 -0.52 -8.49
CA ARG A 64 -9.42 0.84 -8.01
C ARG A 64 -8.52 1.67 -8.93
N GLU A 65 -7.97 1.09 -10.01
CA GLU A 65 -6.98 1.74 -10.86
C GLU A 65 -7.43 3.11 -11.36
N HIS A 66 -8.67 3.23 -11.83
CA HIS A 66 -9.21 4.51 -12.31
C HIS A 66 -9.19 5.59 -11.22
N SER A 67 -9.57 5.26 -10.00
CA SER A 67 -9.50 6.17 -8.85
C SER A 67 -8.08 6.59 -8.53
N PHE A 68 -7.12 5.65 -8.57
CA PHE A 68 -5.70 5.93 -8.33
C PHE A 68 -5.11 6.85 -9.41
N LEU A 69 -5.43 6.60 -10.68
CA LEU A 69 -5.02 7.47 -11.79
C LEU A 69 -5.57 8.88 -11.62
N THR A 70 -6.83 9.02 -11.22
CA THR A 70 -7.46 10.32 -10.95
C THR A 70 -6.71 11.05 -9.83
N GLN A 71 -6.40 10.38 -8.72
CA GLN A 71 -5.61 10.98 -7.63
C GLN A 71 -4.23 11.45 -8.10
N LEU A 72 -3.52 10.63 -8.90
CA LEU A 72 -2.21 11.01 -9.44
C LEU A 72 -2.28 12.16 -10.44
N SER A 73 -3.38 12.32 -11.18
CA SER A 73 -3.55 13.41 -12.15
C SER A 73 -3.66 14.79 -11.50
N LEU A 74 -3.99 14.85 -10.22
CA LEU A 74 -4.05 16.11 -9.45
C LEU A 74 -2.68 16.59 -8.96
N LEU A 75 -1.65 15.75 -9.10
CA LEU A 75 -0.29 16.06 -8.67
C LEU A 75 0.53 16.65 -9.81
N ASN A 76 1.37 17.64 -9.49
CA ASN A 76 2.40 18.07 -10.42
C ASN A 76 3.52 17.03 -10.54
N TYR A 77 4.41 17.21 -11.51
CA TYR A 77 5.49 16.26 -11.80
C TYR A 77 6.34 15.92 -10.57
N ALA A 78 6.84 16.92 -9.84
CA ALA A 78 7.70 16.69 -8.68
C ALA A 78 6.98 15.95 -7.54
N GLN A 79 5.70 16.25 -7.32
CA GLN A 79 4.87 15.57 -6.32
C GLN A 79 4.62 14.11 -6.70
N LYS A 80 4.29 13.86 -7.96
CA LYS A 80 4.07 12.50 -8.48
C LYS A 80 5.33 11.65 -8.39
N GLU A 81 6.47 12.16 -8.86
CA GLU A 81 7.75 11.43 -8.79
C GLU A 81 8.18 11.15 -7.33
N THR A 82 7.99 12.11 -6.43
CA THR A 82 8.27 11.91 -4.99
C THR A 82 7.35 10.85 -4.38
N LEU A 83 6.06 10.83 -4.73
CA LEU A 83 5.11 9.83 -4.27
C LEU A 83 5.49 8.43 -4.76
N ILE A 84 5.89 8.30 -6.04
CA ILE A 84 6.36 7.05 -6.64
C ILE A 84 7.62 6.55 -5.92
N ALA A 85 8.58 7.44 -5.65
CA ALA A 85 9.80 7.11 -4.93
C ALA A 85 9.51 6.54 -3.54
N ILE A 86 8.60 7.18 -2.78
CA ILE A 86 8.18 6.71 -1.46
C ILE A 86 7.49 5.34 -1.56
N ALA A 87 6.62 5.14 -2.56
CA ALA A 87 5.93 3.87 -2.75
C ALA A 87 6.89 2.71 -3.05
N LYS A 88 7.92 2.94 -3.88
CA LYS A 88 8.95 1.94 -4.22
C LYS A 88 9.77 1.47 -3.02
N ASP A 89 10.05 2.37 -2.10
CA ASP A 89 10.82 2.03 -0.88
C ASP A 89 9.93 1.42 0.21
N VAL A 90 8.59 1.47 0.07
CA VAL A 90 7.60 1.02 1.07
C VAL A 90 7.73 1.79 2.39
N LYS A 91 8.93 1.82 2.94
CA LYS A 91 9.37 2.61 4.11
C LYS A 91 10.55 3.48 3.68
N ALA A 92 10.27 4.74 3.37
CA ALA A 92 11.26 5.67 2.84
C ALA A 92 11.91 6.50 3.97
N TYR A 93 13.21 6.39 4.07
CA TYR A 93 14.05 7.11 5.05
C TYR A 93 14.76 8.26 4.36
N GLU A 94 15.08 9.32 5.13
CA GLU A 94 15.93 10.42 4.68
C GLU A 94 15.61 10.94 3.27
N ILE A 95 14.32 11.06 2.97
CA ILE A 95 13.79 11.31 1.61
C ILE A 95 14.27 12.62 0.98
N THR A 96 14.84 13.53 1.76
CA THR A 96 15.48 14.79 1.29
C THR A 96 16.99 14.67 1.16
N SER A 97 17.58 13.49 1.41
CA SER A 97 19.03 13.27 1.26
C SER A 97 19.42 13.24 -0.22
N VAL A 98 20.67 13.60 -0.51
CA VAL A 98 21.23 13.49 -1.85
C VAL A 98 21.22 12.04 -2.34
N ALA A 99 21.39 11.07 -1.43
CA ALA A 99 21.36 9.64 -1.75
C ALA A 99 19.98 9.21 -2.23
N PHE A 100 18.90 9.58 -1.53
CA PHE A 100 17.53 9.28 -1.93
C PHE A 100 17.16 9.94 -3.28
N VAL A 101 17.52 11.24 -3.43
CA VAL A 101 17.27 11.99 -4.66
C VAL A 101 17.95 11.33 -5.86
N LYS A 102 19.21 10.89 -5.73
CA LYS A 102 19.93 10.17 -6.78
C LYS A 102 19.35 8.79 -7.06
N LYS A 103 19.05 8.01 -6.01
CA LYS A 103 18.47 6.67 -6.13
C LYS A 103 17.21 6.66 -6.98
N HIS A 104 16.36 7.66 -6.80
CA HIS A 104 15.06 7.76 -7.48
C HIS A 104 15.04 8.76 -8.65
N SER A 105 16.21 9.31 -9.06
CA SER A 105 16.33 10.27 -10.16
C SER A 105 15.43 11.50 -10.01
N LEU A 106 15.26 11.97 -8.77
CA LEU A 106 14.46 13.15 -8.46
C LEU A 106 15.24 14.45 -8.76
N GLN A 107 14.54 15.57 -8.88
CA GLN A 107 15.15 16.84 -9.29
C GLN A 107 16.17 17.38 -8.28
N SER A 108 15.77 17.54 -7.02
CA SER A 108 16.65 18.10 -5.96
C SER A 108 16.04 17.85 -4.58
N PRO A 109 16.85 17.92 -3.51
CA PRO A 109 16.36 17.83 -2.13
C PRO A 109 15.29 18.86 -1.79
N SER A 110 15.42 20.09 -2.27
CA SER A 110 14.44 21.18 -2.04
C SER A 110 13.12 20.91 -2.75
N SER A 111 13.17 20.40 -3.99
CA SER A 111 11.97 19.98 -4.73
C SER A 111 11.22 18.87 -4.00
N VAL A 112 11.94 17.85 -3.51
CA VAL A 112 11.37 16.75 -2.72
C VAL A 112 10.75 17.28 -1.42
N GLN A 113 11.43 18.18 -0.70
CA GLN A 113 10.91 18.77 0.53
C GLN A 113 9.58 19.51 0.31
N ASN A 114 9.48 20.28 -0.78
CA ASN A 114 8.24 20.97 -1.16
C ASN A 114 7.12 19.97 -1.54
N ALA A 115 7.46 18.95 -2.32
CA ALA A 115 6.53 17.88 -2.68
C ALA A 115 5.98 17.16 -1.46
N VAL A 116 6.86 16.77 -0.53
CA VAL A 116 6.50 16.09 0.73
C VAL A 116 5.53 16.93 1.57
N ARG A 117 5.80 18.23 1.71
CA ARG A 117 4.92 19.14 2.45
C ARG A 117 3.51 19.16 1.86
N HIS A 118 3.40 19.15 0.53
CA HIS A 118 2.13 19.13 -0.16
C HIS A 118 1.43 17.76 -0.04
N LEU A 119 2.16 16.66 -0.24
CA LEU A 119 1.62 15.30 -0.11
C LEU A 119 1.13 14.99 1.31
N LEU A 120 1.81 15.51 2.35
CA LEU A 120 1.33 15.44 3.73
C LEU A 120 0.03 16.22 3.93
N LYS A 121 -0.07 17.44 3.36
CA LYS A 121 -1.30 18.24 3.41
C LYS A 121 -2.48 17.54 2.73
N LEU A 122 -2.23 16.84 1.62
CA LEU A 122 -3.23 16.03 0.93
C LEU A 122 -3.50 14.67 1.62
N GLN A 123 -2.79 14.36 2.69
CA GLN A 123 -2.87 13.06 3.40
C GLN A 123 -2.56 11.85 2.50
N MET A 124 -1.82 12.04 1.41
CA MET A 124 -1.41 10.93 0.53
C MET A 124 -0.24 10.15 1.10
N ILE A 125 0.58 10.78 1.92
CA ILE A 125 1.67 10.15 2.68
C ILE A 125 1.51 10.44 4.17
N THR A 126 2.08 9.54 4.97
CA THR A 126 2.22 9.68 6.42
C THR A 126 3.66 9.41 6.82
N TYR A 127 4.02 9.70 8.07
CA TYR A 127 5.30 9.29 8.61
C TYR A 127 5.17 8.83 10.08
N ASN A 128 6.05 7.91 10.44
CA ASN A 128 6.30 7.51 11.82
C ASN A 128 7.70 7.96 12.22
N ILE A 129 7.95 8.10 13.51
CA ILE A 129 9.29 8.41 14.05
C ILE A 129 9.91 7.11 14.52
N ALA A 130 11.04 6.74 13.91
CA ALA A 130 11.87 5.60 14.31
C ALA A 130 13.21 6.13 14.80
N GLY A 131 13.42 6.12 16.12
CA GLY A 131 14.55 6.82 16.74
C GLY A 131 14.50 8.33 16.47
N ASN A 132 15.50 8.85 15.78
CA ASN A 132 15.57 10.27 15.41
C ASN A 132 15.19 10.54 13.94
N THR A 133 14.69 9.53 13.22
CA THR A 133 14.43 9.63 11.78
C THR A 133 12.94 9.46 11.47
N LYS A 134 12.44 10.29 10.55
CA LYS A 134 11.11 10.11 9.98
C LYS A 134 11.13 9.03 8.92
N VAL A 135 10.19 8.10 9.02
CA VAL A 135 9.96 7.02 8.05
C VAL A 135 8.65 7.30 7.34
N TYR A 136 8.73 7.61 6.07
CA TYR A 136 7.56 7.95 5.27
C TYR A 136 6.99 6.71 4.57
N SER A 137 5.68 6.68 4.43
CA SER A 137 4.94 5.66 3.70
C SER A 137 3.69 6.25 3.04
N ILE A 138 3.15 5.55 2.05
CA ILE A 138 1.88 5.93 1.43
C ILE A 138 0.74 5.66 2.43
N SER A 139 -0.15 6.64 2.60
CA SER A 139 -1.27 6.53 3.56
C SER A 139 -2.27 5.45 3.18
N ASP A 140 -2.66 5.37 1.90
CA ASP A 140 -3.47 4.28 1.36
C ASP A 140 -2.56 3.12 0.92
N ARG A 141 -2.62 1.99 1.64
CA ARG A 141 -1.80 0.81 1.37
C ARG A 141 -2.06 0.23 -0.03
N PHE A 142 -3.30 0.22 -0.49
CA PHE A 142 -3.61 -0.26 -1.84
C PHE A 142 -3.04 0.68 -2.92
N LEU A 143 -3.13 2.00 -2.73
CA LEU A 143 -2.48 2.96 -3.63
C LEU A 143 -0.96 2.74 -3.66
N GLY A 144 -0.32 2.56 -2.50
CA GLY A 144 1.11 2.29 -2.39
C GLY A 144 1.52 1.02 -3.16
N MET A 145 0.81 -0.08 -2.96
CA MET A 145 1.04 -1.34 -3.67
C MET A 145 0.85 -1.19 -5.19
N TRP A 146 -0.20 -0.51 -5.60
CA TRP A 146 -0.48 -0.28 -7.01
C TRP A 146 0.61 0.57 -7.69
N ILE A 147 1.05 1.68 -7.04
CA ILE A 147 2.15 2.50 -7.55
C ILE A 147 3.43 1.69 -7.68
N ALA A 148 3.83 0.96 -6.64
CA ALA A 148 5.05 0.16 -6.64
C ALA A 148 5.05 -0.94 -7.72
N LYS A 149 3.87 -1.45 -8.09
CA LYS A 149 3.73 -2.45 -9.16
C LYS A 149 3.72 -1.83 -10.56
N LYS A 150 3.17 -0.62 -10.70
CA LYS A 150 2.95 0.02 -12.00
C LYS A 150 4.17 0.78 -12.51
N TYR A 151 4.95 1.39 -11.63
CA TYR A 151 6.09 2.26 -11.94
C TYR A 151 7.41 1.67 -11.46
#